data_cea9ea606ee6f51fc1c7b45c3fe65b63
#
_entry.id   cea9ea606ee6f51fc1c7b45c3fe65b63
#
_cell.length_a   1.000
_cell.length_b   1.000
_cell.length_c   1.000
_cell.angle_alpha   90.00
_cell.angle_beta   90.00
_cell.angle_gamma   90.00
#
_symmetry.space_group_name_H-M   'P 1'
#
loop_
_entity.id
_entity.type
_entity.pdbx_description
1 polymer ?
#
loop_
_entity_poly.entity_id
_entity_poly.type
_entity_poly.pdbx_seq_one_letter_code
_entity_poly.pdbx_strand_id
1 'polypeptide(L)'
;MTAAFRELHPVRGRTHRLDDGVVIGRAAACDVALEDPLVSRRHARVRLTELGIAIEDLDSSNGVYVNGVARRGVTPLHPGDVIQLGGTWLHVEEVS
;
A
#
# COMPACT_ATOMS: atom_id res chain seq x y z
N MET A 1 8.83 9.40 13.57
CA MET A 1 8.98 9.01 12.16
C MET A 1 7.61 8.80 11.57
N THR A 2 7.31 9.46 10.48
CA THR A 2 6.10 9.23 9.71
C THR A 2 6.46 8.66 8.35
N ALA A 3 5.57 7.87 7.79
CA ALA A 3 5.76 7.31 6.46
C ALA A 3 4.55 7.64 5.60
N ALA A 4 4.75 7.60 4.30
CA ALA A 4 3.72 7.88 3.33
C ALA A 4 3.90 6.97 2.12
N PHE A 5 2.79 6.72 1.41
CA PHE A 5 2.85 6.20 0.05
C PHE A 5 2.77 7.36 -0.93
N ARG A 6 3.68 7.39 -1.89
CA ARG A 6 3.59 8.27 -3.03
C ARG A 6 3.14 7.46 -4.24
N GLU A 7 2.07 7.88 -4.88
CA GLU A 7 1.61 7.22 -6.10
C GLU A 7 2.59 7.50 -7.23
N LEU A 8 3.02 6.45 -7.92
CA LEU A 8 3.93 6.52 -9.03
C LEU A 8 3.22 6.34 -10.37
N HIS A 9 2.22 5.45 -10.41
CA HIS A 9 1.52 5.07 -11.62
C HIS A 9 0.17 4.46 -11.25
N PRO A 10 -0.92 4.73 -11.96
CA PRO A 10 -1.05 5.64 -13.12
C PRO A 10 -1.07 7.11 -12.74
N VAL A 11 -1.42 7.46 -11.52
CA VAL A 11 -1.36 8.83 -11.01
C VAL A 11 0.01 9.08 -10.41
N ARG A 12 0.60 10.25 -10.64
CA ARG A 12 1.93 10.55 -10.12
C ARG A 12 1.88 11.60 -9.04
N GLY A 13 2.61 11.36 -7.96
CA GLY A 13 2.93 12.36 -6.96
C GLY A 13 1.92 12.51 -5.83
N ARG A 14 0.73 11.94 -5.94
CA ARG A 14 -0.23 11.99 -4.84
C ARG A 14 0.31 11.16 -3.67
N THR A 15 0.30 11.73 -2.47
CA THR A 15 0.83 11.07 -1.28
C THR A 15 -0.27 10.77 -0.29
N HIS A 16 -0.09 9.66 0.44
CA HIS A 16 -1.03 9.21 1.45
C HIS A 16 -0.23 8.89 2.72
N ARG A 17 -0.55 9.57 3.81
CA ARG A 17 0.08 9.32 5.09
C ARG A 17 -0.30 7.91 5.59
N LEU A 18 0.68 7.20 6.14
CA LEU A 18 0.49 5.84 6.64
C LEU A 18 0.38 5.85 8.16
N ASP A 19 -0.76 5.39 8.65
CA ASP A 19 -1.00 5.13 10.07
C ASP A 19 -1.45 3.68 10.22
N ASP A 20 -1.41 3.18 11.44
CA ASP A 20 -1.86 1.81 11.70
C ASP A 20 -3.32 1.65 11.32
N GLY A 21 -3.62 0.58 10.58
CA GLY A 21 -4.97 0.25 10.15
C GLY A 21 -5.46 0.94 8.89
N VAL A 22 -4.63 1.77 8.24
CA VAL A 22 -5.00 2.38 6.96
C VAL A 22 -5.31 1.30 5.94
N VAL A 23 -6.51 1.32 5.38
CA VAL A 23 -6.97 0.36 4.38
C VAL A 23 -6.85 0.99 2.99
N ILE A 24 -6.27 0.23 2.09
CA ILE A 24 -6.07 0.61 0.69
C ILE A 24 -6.96 -0.29 -0.16
N GLY A 25 -7.73 0.30 -1.06
CA GLY A 25 -8.59 -0.49 -1.92
C GLY A 25 -9.36 0.37 -2.89
N ARG A 26 -10.20 -0.30 -3.68
CA ARG A 26 -11.02 0.36 -4.70
C ARG A 26 -12.28 1.01 -4.12
N ALA A 27 -12.77 0.52 -2.98
CA ALA A 27 -13.98 1.05 -2.38
C ALA A 27 -13.76 2.49 -1.90
N ALA A 28 -14.74 3.36 -2.13
CA ALA A 28 -14.65 4.76 -1.73
C ALA A 28 -14.50 4.94 -0.21
N ALA A 29 -14.93 3.95 0.58
CA ALA A 29 -14.80 3.97 2.03
C ALA A 29 -13.38 3.66 2.52
N CYS A 30 -12.49 3.20 1.65
CA CYS A 30 -11.10 2.96 2.03
C CYS A 30 -10.39 4.27 2.34
N ASP A 31 -9.43 4.22 3.27
CA ASP A 31 -8.63 5.40 3.63
C ASP A 31 -7.79 5.87 2.43
N VAL A 32 -7.28 4.92 1.67
CA VAL A 32 -6.62 5.19 0.38
C VAL A 32 -7.46 4.51 -0.69
N ALA A 33 -8.30 5.29 -1.36
CA ALA A 33 -9.17 4.78 -2.41
C ALA A 33 -8.49 4.91 -3.77
N LEU A 34 -8.31 3.79 -4.45
CA LEU A 34 -7.63 3.72 -5.74
C LEU A 34 -8.64 3.38 -6.83
N GLU A 35 -8.77 4.25 -7.83
CA GLU A 35 -9.63 4.02 -8.98
C GLU A 35 -8.96 3.09 -9.99
N ASP A 36 -8.82 1.84 -9.61
CA ASP A 36 -8.13 0.83 -10.41
C ASP A 36 -8.98 -0.45 -10.38
N PRO A 37 -9.51 -0.90 -11.53
CA PRO A 37 -10.38 -2.08 -11.56
C PRO A 37 -9.67 -3.37 -11.15
N LEU A 38 -8.33 -3.39 -11.17
CA LEU A 38 -7.55 -4.55 -10.75
C LEU A 38 -7.28 -4.57 -9.25
N VAL A 39 -7.64 -3.50 -8.54
CA VAL A 39 -7.52 -3.41 -7.09
C VAL A 39 -8.81 -3.93 -6.46
N SER A 40 -8.69 -4.81 -5.48
CA SER A 40 -9.84 -5.33 -4.75
C SER A 40 -10.49 -4.23 -3.92
N ARG A 41 -11.76 -4.38 -3.58
CA ARG A 41 -12.51 -3.38 -2.80
C ARG A 41 -11.78 -3.00 -1.52
N ARG A 42 -11.31 -3.99 -0.77
CA ARG A 42 -10.37 -3.84 0.35
C ARG A 42 -9.20 -4.72 0.01
N HIS A 43 -8.08 -4.11 -0.37
CA HIS A 43 -6.96 -4.86 -0.95
C HIS A 43 -5.87 -5.15 0.06
N ALA A 44 -5.49 -4.14 0.82
CA ALA A 44 -4.39 -4.25 1.76
C ALA A 44 -4.62 -3.32 2.95
N ARG A 45 -3.91 -3.60 4.04
CA ARG A 45 -3.96 -2.79 5.25
C ARG A 45 -2.55 -2.51 5.74
N VAL A 46 -2.30 -1.28 6.13
CA VAL A 46 -1.05 -0.88 6.75
C VAL A 46 -1.06 -1.32 8.21
N ARG A 47 0.05 -1.90 8.66
CA ARG A 47 0.27 -2.25 10.06
C ARG A 47 1.50 -1.51 10.54
N LEU A 48 1.36 -0.80 11.65
CA LEU A 48 2.51 -0.22 12.35
C LEU A 48 2.86 -1.15 13.51
N THR A 49 4.09 -1.62 13.52
CA THR A 49 4.58 -2.53 14.55
C THR A 49 5.79 -1.91 15.23
N GLU A 50 6.25 -2.52 16.32
CA GLU A 50 7.47 -2.08 17.00
C GLU A 50 8.69 -2.16 16.08
N LEU A 51 8.63 -3.01 15.05
CA LEU A 51 9.71 -3.18 14.09
C LEU A 51 9.58 -2.24 12.88
N GLY A 52 8.51 -1.45 12.82
CA GLY A 52 8.29 -0.50 11.72
C GLY A 52 6.97 -0.74 11.00
N ILE A 53 6.93 -0.37 9.73
CA ILE A 53 5.75 -0.43 8.89
C ILE A 53 5.69 -1.78 8.18
N ALA A 54 4.49 -2.32 8.05
CA ALA A 54 4.24 -3.52 7.28
C ALA A 54 2.96 -3.35 6.46
N ILE A 55 2.82 -4.13 5.41
CA ILE A 55 1.59 -4.21 4.64
C ILE A 55 1.01 -5.61 4.75
N GLU A 56 -0.30 -5.67 4.93
CA GLU A 56 -1.04 -6.91 5.04
C GLU A 56 -1.97 -7.06 3.84
N ASP A 57 -1.85 -8.17 3.12
CA ASP A 57 -2.79 -8.50 2.05
C ASP A 57 -4.10 -8.97 2.67
N LEU A 58 -5.22 -8.38 2.27
CA LEU A 58 -6.55 -8.70 2.77
C LEU A 58 -7.26 -9.71 1.84
N ASP A 59 -6.56 -10.76 1.46
CA ASP A 59 -7.06 -11.78 0.55
C ASP A 59 -7.48 -11.20 -0.80
N SER A 60 -6.68 -10.28 -1.30
CA SER A 60 -6.97 -9.63 -2.57
C SER A 60 -6.90 -10.60 -3.74
N SER A 61 -7.62 -10.27 -4.82
CA SER A 61 -7.65 -11.12 -6.02
C SER A 61 -6.30 -11.16 -6.73
N ASN A 62 -5.60 -10.01 -6.81
CA ASN A 62 -4.36 -9.90 -7.57
C ASN A 62 -3.11 -9.86 -6.69
N GLY A 63 -3.27 -9.85 -5.37
CA GLY A 63 -2.15 -9.87 -4.44
C GLY A 63 -1.46 -8.53 -4.27
N VAL A 64 -0.43 -8.53 -3.43
CA VAL A 64 0.44 -7.40 -3.16
C VAL A 64 1.84 -7.78 -3.62
N TYR A 65 2.49 -6.91 -4.40
CA TYR A 65 3.86 -7.11 -4.83
C TYR A 65 4.74 -6.08 -4.16
N VAL A 66 5.83 -6.52 -3.58
CA VAL A 66 6.84 -5.63 -2.98
C VAL A 66 8.13 -5.81 -3.76
N ASN A 67 8.59 -4.74 -4.40
CA ASN A 67 9.77 -4.77 -5.27
C ASN A 67 9.71 -5.89 -6.31
N GLY A 68 8.53 -6.10 -6.88
CA GLY A 68 8.30 -7.09 -7.93
C GLY A 68 8.08 -8.51 -7.43
N VAL A 69 8.09 -8.75 -6.11
CA VAL A 69 7.90 -10.07 -5.53
C VAL A 69 6.53 -10.16 -4.89
N ALA A 70 5.75 -11.17 -5.28
CA ALA A 70 4.43 -11.41 -4.70
C ALA A 70 4.55 -11.77 -3.23
N ARG A 71 3.74 -11.11 -2.38
CA ARG A 71 3.73 -11.33 -0.95
C ARG A 71 2.32 -11.59 -0.47
N ARG A 72 2.18 -12.52 0.44
CA ARG A 72 0.93 -12.82 1.14
C ARG A 72 1.14 -12.59 2.64
N GLY A 73 0.03 -12.40 3.37
CA GLY A 73 0.10 -12.14 4.79
C GLY A 73 0.65 -10.75 5.08
N VAL A 74 1.49 -10.65 6.08
CA VAL A 74 2.07 -9.38 6.55
C VAL A 74 3.53 -9.32 6.10
N THR A 75 3.88 -8.26 5.37
CA THR A 75 5.22 -8.07 4.83
C THR A 75 5.82 -6.76 5.35
N PRO A 76 7.01 -6.78 5.98
CA PRO A 76 7.67 -5.55 6.39
C PRO A 76 8.00 -4.66 5.20
N LEU A 77 7.88 -3.36 5.39
CA LEU A 77 8.20 -2.34 4.39
C LEU A 77 9.31 -1.44 4.89
N HIS A 78 10.11 -0.95 3.95
CA HIS A 78 11.20 -0.02 4.22
C HIS A 78 11.10 1.17 3.27
N PRO A 79 11.56 2.36 3.66
CA PRO A 79 11.62 3.49 2.74
C PRO A 79 12.35 3.10 1.46
N GLY A 80 11.81 3.48 0.33
CA GLY A 80 12.33 3.12 -0.98
C GLY A 80 11.67 1.90 -1.62
N ASP A 81 10.93 1.10 -0.85
CA ASP A 81 10.21 -0.03 -1.43
C ASP A 81 9.13 0.45 -2.39
N VAL A 82 8.93 -0.32 -3.45
CA VAL A 82 7.84 -0.10 -4.40
C VAL A 82 6.82 -1.20 -4.23
N ILE A 83 5.58 -0.80 -3.99
CA ILE A 83 4.46 -1.72 -3.82
C ILE A 83 3.58 -1.63 -5.05
N GLN A 84 3.13 -2.78 -5.54
CA GLN A 84 2.20 -2.85 -6.64
C GLN A 84 0.91 -3.54 -6.19
N LEU A 85 -0.21 -2.86 -6.40
CA LEU A 85 -1.56 -3.36 -6.16
C LEU A 85 -2.31 -3.22 -7.47
N GLY A 86 -2.65 -4.34 -8.12
CA GLY A 86 -3.25 -4.26 -9.46
C GLY A 86 -2.35 -3.52 -10.43
N GLY A 87 -2.88 -2.47 -11.06
CA GLY A 87 -2.11 -1.60 -11.94
C GLY A 87 -1.52 -0.37 -11.25
N THR A 88 -1.67 -0.25 -9.93
CA THR A 88 -1.24 0.92 -9.17
C THR A 88 0.08 0.64 -8.48
N TRP A 89 1.04 1.56 -8.65
CA TRP A 89 2.37 1.47 -8.05
C TRP A 89 2.53 2.58 -7.02
N LEU A 90 3.02 2.20 -5.84
CA LEU A 90 3.20 3.10 -4.71
C LEU A 90 4.63 3.01 -4.21
N HIS A 91 5.22 4.15 -3.87
CA HIS A 91 6.57 4.22 -3.32
C HIS A 91 6.48 4.51 -1.83
N VAL A 92 7.20 3.74 -1.02
CA VAL A 92 7.25 3.96 0.42
C VAL A 92 8.26 5.04 0.72
N GLU A 93 7.81 6.11 1.36
CA GLU A 93 8.65 7.26 1.72
C GLU A 93 8.65 7.47 3.22
N GLU A 94 9.80 7.86 3.75
CA GLU A 94 9.93 8.36 5.11
C GLU A 94 9.73 9.86 5.08
N VAL A 95 8.82 10.34 5.90
CA VAL A 95 8.53 11.76 6.05
C VAL A 95 8.86 12.15 7.48
N SER A 96 9.81 13.02 7.64
CA SER A 96 10.21 13.49 8.98
C SER A 96 9.42 14.71 9.42
#